data_243443ca8e1fef9311aebf1b542e6726
#
_entry.id   243443ca8e1fef9311aebf1b542e6726
#
_cell.length_a   1.000
_cell.length_b   1.000
_cell.length_c   1.000
_cell.angle_alpha   90.00
_cell.angle_beta   90.00
_cell.angle_gamma   90.00
#
_symmetry.space_group_name_H-M   'P 1'
#
loop_
_entity.id
_entity.type
_entity.pdbx_description
1 polymer ?
#
loop_
_entity_poly.entity_id
_entity_poly.type
_entity_poly.pdbx_seq_one_letter_code
_entity_poly.pdbx_strand_id
1 'polypeptide(L)'
;MGVVVAHQKLSFDHTKLPSSLLSTENGGTGLYDELKFNNINFYDYSLSFGYAYNWVFAPNWLYAASASPAIGYKFAKGQSIDHKEIFSSHNINFDVIGRVGLVWNTNRFFAGFSGIIHAYTYRKSRFQLSNAIAMTNLYFGINFMPKGHYRRTNPQKFKKW
;
A
#
# COMPACT_ATOMS: atom_id res chain seq x y z
N MET A 1 10.73 9.34 -6.53
CA MET A 1 11.01 9.38 -5.09
C MET A 1 9.73 9.74 -4.38
N GLY A 2 9.36 9.03 -3.32
CA GLY A 2 8.15 9.26 -2.55
C GLY A 2 8.40 9.06 -1.06
N VAL A 3 7.65 9.81 -0.23
CA VAL A 3 7.63 9.65 1.22
C VAL A 3 6.21 9.21 1.59
N VAL A 4 6.12 8.18 2.43
CA VAL A 4 4.85 7.70 2.97
C VAL A 4 4.90 7.82 4.49
N VAL A 5 3.83 8.38 5.05
CA VAL A 5 3.60 8.41 6.49
C VAL A 5 2.24 7.79 6.73
N ALA A 6 2.20 6.71 7.49
CA ALA A 6 0.95 6.04 7.84
C ALA A 6 0.84 5.83 9.35
N HIS A 7 -0.37 5.95 9.86
CA HIS A 7 -0.72 5.61 11.22
C HIS A 7 -1.92 4.67 11.21
N GLN A 8 -1.78 3.53 11.87
CA GLN A 8 -2.85 2.54 12.00
C GLN A 8 -3.05 2.20 13.47
N LYS A 9 -4.30 2.13 13.87
CA LYS A 9 -4.68 1.67 15.21
C LYS A 9 -5.46 0.36 15.08
N LEU A 10 -4.97 -0.66 15.74
CA LEU A 10 -5.66 -1.95 15.88
C LEU A 10 -6.22 -2.05 17.30
N SER A 11 -7.51 -2.34 17.41
CA SER A 11 -8.18 -2.63 18.66
C SER A 11 -8.62 -4.09 18.67
N PHE A 12 -8.33 -4.78 19.74
CA PHE A 12 -8.70 -6.19 19.92
C PHE A 12 -9.84 -6.31 20.93
N ASP A 13 -10.85 -7.06 20.54
CA ASP A 13 -11.98 -7.39 21.40
C ASP A 13 -11.74 -8.76 22.02
N HIS A 14 -11.25 -8.77 23.26
CA HIS A 14 -10.95 -9.99 23.99
C HIS A 14 -12.21 -10.79 24.39
N THR A 15 -13.39 -10.18 24.33
CA THR A 15 -14.65 -10.86 24.68
C THR A 15 -15.02 -11.95 23.66
N LYS A 16 -14.46 -11.87 22.47
CA LYS A 16 -14.65 -12.85 21.38
C LYS A 16 -13.61 -13.97 21.38
N LEU A 17 -12.66 -13.94 22.29
CA LEU A 17 -11.66 -15.02 22.40
C LEU A 17 -12.26 -16.20 23.14
N PRO A 18 -11.96 -17.46 22.69
CA PRO A 18 -12.32 -18.66 23.43
C PRO A 18 -11.73 -18.61 24.84
N SER A 19 -12.53 -19.02 25.84
CA SER A 19 -12.11 -19.05 27.24
C SER A 19 -10.86 -19.91 27.48
N SER A 20 -10.62 -20.91 26.64
CA SER A 20 -9.42 -21.76 26.67
C SER A 20 -8.11 -21.00 26.42
N LEU A 21 -8.15 -19.83 25.78
CA LEU A 21 -6.98 -18.98 25.52
C LEU A 21 -6.80 -17.92 26.61
N LEU A 22 -7.82 -17.66 27.42
CA LEU A 22 -7.79 -16.64 28.48
C LEU A 22 -7.38 -17.23 29.84
N SER A 23 -7.56 -18.54 30.08
CA SER A 23 -7.31 -19.17 31.36
C SER A 23 -5.91 -19.77 31.43
N THR A 24 -5.11 -19.25 32.34
CA THR A 24 -3.78 -19.79 32.70
C THR A 24 -3.87 -20.88 33.76
N GLU A 25 -5.09 -21.28 34.20
CA GLU A 25 -5.31 -21.98 35.46
C GLU A 25 -5.07 -23.49 35.42
N ASN A 26 -4.76 -24.16 34.36
CA ASN A 26 -4.50 -25.59 34.39
C ASN A 26 -3.49 -26.07 33.34
N GLY A 27 -2.30 -25.45 33.28
CA GLY A 27 -1.23 -25.93 32.39
C GLY A 27 -1.52 -25.78 30.90
N GLY A 28 -2.59 -25.05 30.56
CA GLY A 28 -2.90 -24.66 29.18
C GLY A 28 -1.98 -23.54 28.73
N THR A 29 -1.65 -23.52 27.46
CA THR A 29 -0.93 -22.46 26.79
C THR A 29 -1.79 -21.18 26.79
N GLY A 30 -1.86 -20.47 27.92
CA GLY A 30 -2.50 -19.16 27.99
C GLY A 30 -1.84 -18.18 27.04
N LEU A 31 -2.56 -17.16 26.64
CA LEU A 31 -2.00 -16.09 25.81
C LEU A 31 -0.75 -15.54 26.53
N TYR A 32 0.37 -15.49 25.84
CA TYR A 32 1.58 -14.84 26.38
C TYR A 32 1.24 -13.41 26.79
N ASP A 33 1.78 -12.96 27.92
CA ASP A 33 1.53 -11.60 28.43
C ASP A 33 1.82 -10.52 27.37
N GLU A 34 2.75 -10.79 26.48
CA GLU A 34 3.06 -9.93 25.33
C GLU A 34 1.92 -9.81 24.30
N LEU A 35 0.92 -10.71 24.33
CA LEU A 35 -0.24 -10.70 23.44
C LEU A 35 -1.52 -10.19 24.13
N LYS A 36 -1.46 -9.88 25.43
CA LYS A 36 -2.57 -9.30 26.21
C LYS A 36 -2.65 -7.78 26.00
N PHE A 37 -2.72 -7.34 24.75
CA PHE A 37 -2.88 -5.94 24.43
C PHE A 37 -4.29 -5.63 23.96
N ASN A 38 -4.83 -4.49 24.39
CA ASN A 38 -6.14 -4.00 23.95
C ASN A 38 -6.03 -3.16 22.67
N ASN A 39 -4.99 -2.33 22.59
CA ASN A 39 -4.74 -1.48 21.44
C ASN A 39 -3.28 -1.56 21.02
N ILE A 40 -3.05 -1.56 19.70
CA ILE A 40 -1.73 -1.38 19.11
C ILE A 40 -1.80 -0.19 18.16
N ASN A 41 -0.90 0.76 18.35
CA ASN A 41 -0.67 1.86 17.43
C ASN A 41 0.56 1.55 16.59
N PHE A 42 0.40 1.55 15.28
CA PHE A 42 1.47 1.39 14.31
C PHE A 42 1.73 2.72 13.61
N TYR A 43 2.97 3.12 13.58
CA TYR A 43 3.46 4.26 12.82
C TYR A 43 4.42 3.74 11.77
N ASP A 44 4.25 4.16 10.54
CA ASP A 44 5.08 3.78 9.40
C ASP A 44 5.61 5.05 8.72
N TYR A 45 6.91 5.14 8.63
CA TYR A 45 7.62 6.20 7.90
C TYR A 45 8.46 5.52 6.84
N SER A 46 8.12 5.67 5.57
CA SER A 46 8.85 5.02 4.51
C SER A 46 9.30 5.97 3.41
N LEU A 47 10.47 5.69 2.87
CA LEU A 47 11.07 6.36 1.74
C LEU A 47 11.13 5.38 0.57
N SER A 48 10.53 5.77 -0.54
CA SER A 48 10.47 4.95 -1.75
C SER A 48 11.24 5.58 -2.90
N PHE A 49 11.95 4.74 -3.65
CA PHE A 49 12.56 5.07 -4.91
C PHE A 49 11.95 4.18 -5.97
N GLY A 50 11.54 4.74 -7.10
CA GLY A 50 10.85 3.96 -8.10
C GLY A 50 11.23 4.35 -9.50
N TYR A 51 11.06 3.40 -10.39
CA TYR A 51 11.15 3.58 -11.81
C TYR A 51 9.79 3.28 -12.44
N ALA A 52 9.43 4.09 -13.43
CA ALA A 52 8.20 3.91 -14.20
C ALA A 52 8.55 3.84 -15.69
N TYR A 53 7.88 2.96 -16.38
CA TYR A 53 8.00 2.77 -17.81
C TYR A 53 6.64 2.90 -18.47
N ASN A 54 6.57 3.70 -19.52
CA ASN A 54 5.39 3.90 -20.33
C ASN A 54 5.69 3.41 -21.75
N TRP A 55 4.82 2.54 -22.26
CA TRP A 55 4.98 1.94 -23.57
C TRP A 55 3.70 2.12 -24.41
N VAL A 56 3.83 2.82 -25.51
CA VAL A 56 2.79 2.93 -26.53
C VAL A 56 3.04 1.83 -27.56
N PHE A 57 2.34 0.71 -27.42
CA PHE A 57 2.56 -0.48 -28.25
C PHE A 57 1.64 -0.55 -29.48
N ALA A 58 0.57 0.21 -29.49
CA ALA A 58 -0.35 0.31 -30.62
C ALA A 58 -0.99 1.72 -30.67
N PRO A 59 -1.53 2.15 -31.80
CA PRO A 59 -2.30 3.37 -31.91
C PRO A 59 -3.39 3.41 -30.83
N ASN A 60 -3.42 4.48 -30.04
CA ASN A 60 -4.35 4.71 -28.95
C ASN A 60 -4.19 3.80 -27.71
N TRP A 61 -3.16 2.96 -27.62
CA TRP A 61 -2.92 2.09 -26.48
C TRP A 61 -1.64 2.48 -25.75
N LEU A 62 -1.77 2.69 -24.45
CA LEU A 62 -0.67 2.96 -23.54
C LEU A 62 -0.66 1.91 -22.43
N TYR A 63 0.46 1.27 -22.26
CA TYR A 63 0.78 0.46 -21.10
C TYR A 63 1.76 1.23 -20.20
N ALA A 64 1.44 1.29 -18.93
CA ALA A 64 2.29 1.90 -17.90
C ALA A 64 2.59 0.87 -16.82
N ALA A 65 3.84 0.75 -16.42
CA ALA A 65 4.24 -0.08 -15.31
C ALA A 65 5.25 0.67 -14.45
N SER A 66 5.16 0.50 -13.13
CA SER A 66 6.16 1.04 -12.22
C SER A 66 6.40 0.09 -11.06
N ALA A 67 7.63 0.09 -10.57
CA ALA A 67 8.04 -0.60 -9.37
C ALA A 67 8.79 0.37 -8.47
N SER A 68 8.44 0.39 -7.20
CA SER A 68 9.03 1.29 -6.21
C SER A 68 9.34 0.50 -4.95
N PRO A 69 10.58 -0.02 -4.80
CA PRO A 69 11.04 -0.48 -3.51
C PRO A 69 11.06 0.67 -2.51
N ALA A 70 10.74 0.38 -1.27
CA ALA A 70 10.73 1.33 -0.18
C ALA A 70 11.44 0.76 1.05
N ILE A 71 12.10 1.63 1.77
CA ILE A 71 12.67 1.33 3.08
C ILE A 71 11.81 2.07 4.09
N GLY A 72 11.21 1.32 5.01
CA GLY A 72 10.34 1.85 6.03
C GLY A 72 10.92 1.68 7.43
N TYR A 73 10.71 2.67 8.28
CA TYR A 73 10.89 2.57 9.71
C TYR A 73 9.53 2.48 10.37
N LYS A 74 9.27 1.33 10.99
CA LYS A 74 8.00 1.06 11.67
C LYS A 74 8.19 1.06 13.17
N PHE A 75 7.30 1.75 13.81
CA PHE A 75 7.23 1.87 15.25
C PHE A 75 5.86 1.39 15.73
N ALA A 76 5.83 0.43 16.65
CA ALA A 76 4.60 -0.10 17.22
C ALA A 76 4.61 0.07 18.74
N LYS A 77 3.51 0.60 19.28
CA LYS A 77 3.24 0.69 20.72
C LYS A 77 2.00 -0.13 21.05
N GLY A 78 2.14 -1.10 21.94
CA GLY A 78 1.04 -1.88 22.49
C GLY A 78 0.66 -1.39 23.89
N GLN A 79 -0.65 -1.21 24.13
CA GLN A 79 -1.19 -0.84 25.41
C GLN A 79 -2.05 -1.97 25.98
N SER A 80 -1.83 -2.30 27.27
CA SER A 80 -2.67 -3.23 28.02
C SER A 80 -4.05 -2.64 28.33
N ILE A 81 -4.94 -3.51 28.84
CA ILE A 81 -6.25 -3.13 29.38
C ILE A 81 -6.12 -2.02 30.43
N ASP A 82 -5.04 -2.03 31.22
CA ASP A 82 -4.75 -1.03 32.26
C ASP A 82 -4.02 0.22 31.73
N HIS A 83 -4.05 0.48 30.41
CA HIS A 83 -3.35 1.58 29.76
C HIS A 83 -1.83 1.62 29.96
N LYS A 84 -1.24 0.55 30.48
CA LYS A 84 0.21 0.43 30.66
C LYS A 84 0.85 -0.01 29.33
N GLU A 85 1.95 0.62 28.95
CA GLU A 85 2.70 0.19 27.76
C GLU A 85 3.30 -1.21 28.01
N ILE A 86 2.87 -2.21 27.23
CA ILE A 86 3.37 -3.57 27.36
C ILE A 86 4.64 -3.73 26.53
N PHE A 87 4.66 -3.13 25.34
CA PHE A 87 5.81 -3.21 24.48
C PHE A 87 5.92 -2.01 23.54
N SER A 88 7.14 -1.68 23.23
CA SER A 88 7.53 -0.77 22.16
C SER A 88 8.44 -1.52 21.21
N SER A 89 8.15 -1.47 19.93
CA SER A 89 8.95 -2.15 18.91
C SER A 89 9.30 -1.21 17.79
N HIS A 90 10.58 -1.22 17.45
CA HIS A 90 11.16 -0.49 16.33
C HIS A 90 11.63 -1.51 15.30
N ASN A 91 11.28 -1.33 14.05
CA ASN A 91 11.71 -2.23 13.00
C ASN A 91 11.95 -1.48 11.69
N ILE A 92 13.01 -1.88 10.99
CA ILE A 92 13.25 -1.46 9.61
C ILE A 92 12.68 -2.53 8.71
N ASN A 93 11.85 -2.14 7.77
CA ASN A 93 11.28 -3.07 6.81
C ASN A 93 11.50 -2.63 5.36
N PHE A 94 11.41 -3.62 4.48
CA PHE A 94 11.41 -3.41 3.05
C PHE A 94 9.99 -3.61 2.54
N ASP A 95 9.50 -2.61 1.84
CA ASP A 95 8.20 -2.61 1.20
C ASP A 95 8.40 -2.52 -0.31
N VAL A 96 7.43 -3.02 -1.07
CA VAL A 96 7.43 -2.92 -2.53
C VAL A 96 6.07 -2.44 -2.99
N ILE A 97 6.07 -1.39 -3.79
CA ILE A 97 4.87 -0.86 -4.43
C ILE A 97 4.98 -1.09 -5.92
N GLY A 98 4.10 -1.92 -6.46
CA GLY A 98 3.94 -2.15 -7.89
C GLY A 98 2.71 -1.41 -8.42
N ARG A 99 2.81 -0.82 -9.61
CA ARG A 99 1.66 -0.23 -10.31
C ARG A 99 1.67 -0.67 -11.76
N VAL A 100 0.51 -0.97 -12.28
CA VAL A 100 0.31 -1.25 -13.69
C VAL A 100 -0.89 -0.45 -14.18
N GLY A 101 -0.87 -0.06 -15.44
CA GLY A 101 -1.97 0.63 -16.08
C GLY A 101 -2.02 0.28 -17.56
N LEU A 102 -3.22 0.11 -18.07
CA LEU A 102 -3.50 -0.05 -19.48
C LEU A 102 -4.58 0.95 -19.87
N VAL A 103 -4.30 1.79 -20.83
CA VAL A 103 -5.21 2.84 -21.28
C VAL A 103 -5.43 2.72 -22.77
N TRP A 104 -6.67 2.67 -23.16
CA TRP A 104 -7.10 2.87 -24.53
C TRP A 104 -7.73 4.25 -24.66
N ASN A 105 -7.17 5.10 -25.50
CA ASN A 105 -7.59 6.50 -25.63
C ASN A 105 -7.75 6.88 -27.09
N THR A 106 -8.96 7.17 -27.49
CA THR A 106 -9.31 7.70 -28.80
C THR A 106 -9.71 9.16 -28.71
N ASN A 107 -9.94 9.80 -29.84
CA ASN A 107 -10.39 11.20 -29.87
C ASN A 107 -11.71 11.43 -29.11
N ARG A 108 -12.55 10.42 -28.98
CA ARG A 108 -13.89 10.53 -28.41
C ARG A 108 -14.09 9.73 -27.13
N PHE A 109 -13.48 8.56 -27.03
CA PHE A 109 -13.64 7.67 -25.92
C PHE A 109 -12.30 7.32 -25.30
N PHE A 110 -12.30 7.11 -24.01
CA PHE A 110 -11.17 6.51 -23.33
C PHE A 110 -11.67 5.45 -22.34
N ALA A 111 -10.90 4.41 -22.21
CA ALA A 111 -11.13 3.36 -21.22
C ALA A 111 -9.78 2.94 -20.66
N GLY A 112 -9.76 2.52 -19.42
CA GLY A 112 -8.53 2.05 -18.82
C GLY A 112 -8.74 1.17 -17.62
N PHE A 113 -7.69 0.45 -17.34
CA PHE A 113 -7.51 -0.38 -16.17
C PHE A 113 -6.26 0.09 -15.45
N SER A 114 -6.30 0.16 -14.12
CA SER A 114 -5.11 0.36 -13.31
C SER A 114 -5.12 -0.54 -12.08
N GLY A 115 -3.96 -1.05 -11.72
CA GLY A 115 -3.76 -1.86 -10.53
C GLY A 115 -2.58 -1.33 -9.71
N ILE A 116 -2.71 -1.40 -8.39
CA ILE A 116 -1.66 -1.08 -7.44
C ILE A 116 -1.56 -2.26 -6.48
N ILE A 117 -0.35 -2.72 -6.23
CA ILE A 117 -0.04 -3.72 -5.23
C ILE A 117 0.99 -3.11 -4.28
N HIS A 118 0.67 -3.12 -3.00
CA HIS A 118 1.59 -2.72 -1.94
C HIS A 118 1.80 -3.91 -1.02
N ALA A 119 3.00 -4.48 -1.06
CA ALA A 119 3.41 -5.58 -0.19
C ALA A 119 4.36 -5.05 0.88
N TYR A 120 4.08 -5.37 2.12
CA TYR A 120 4.92 -5.02 3.25
C TYR A 120 5.00 -6.16 4.26
N THR A 121 6.15 -6.28 4.91
CA THR A 121 6.40 -7.31 5.89
C THR A 121 6.86 -6.66 7.19
N TYR A 122 6.21 -7.03 8.29
CA TYR A 122 6.62 -6.69 9.64
C TYR A 122 7.13 -7.94 10.32
N ARG A 123 8.35 -7.91 10.84
CA ARG A 123 8.96 -9.06 11.53
C ARG A 123 9.49 -8.65 12.89
N LYS A 124 9.09 -9.38 13.92
CA LYS A 124 9.67 -9.35 15.26
C LYS A 124 10.08 -10.77 15.65
N SER A 125 11.01 -10.95 16.59
CA SER A 125 11.65 -12.23 16.94
C SER A 125 10.73 -13.44 17.10
N ARG A 126 9.46 -13.23 17.47
CA ARG A 126 8.43 -14.29 17.61
C ARG A 126 7.14 -14.04 16.83
N PHE A 127 7.08 -12.94 16.07
CA PHE A 127 5.89 -12.56 15.35
C PHE A 127 6.28 -12.02 13.97
N GLN A 128 5.63 -12.52 12.93
CA GLN A 128 5.75 -12.03 11.57
C GLN A 128 4.36 -11.73 11.03
N LEU A 129 4.15 -10.51 10.60
CA LEU A 129 2.97 -10.08 9.87
C LEU A 129 3.40 -9.72 8.46
N SER A 130 2.87 -10.45 7.49
CA SER A 130 3.02 -10.12 6.07
C SER A 130 1.66 -9.69 5.56
N ASN A 131 1.58 -8.56 4.93
CA ASN A 131 0.34 -8.03 4.37
C ASN A 131 0.58 -7.53 2.95
N ALA A 132 -0.41 -7.73 2.10
CA ALA A 132 -0.43 -7.22 0.75
C ALA A 132 -1.80 -6.58 0.48
N ILE A 133 -1.78 -5.33 0.07
CA ILE A 133 -2.98 -4.60 -0.33
C ILE A 133 -2.92 -4.46 -1.84
N ALA A 134 -3.97 -4.95 -2.51
CA ALA A 134 -4.16 -4.78 -3.93
C ALA A 134 -5.40 -3.94 -4.19
N MET A 135 -5.28 -2.96 -5.06
CA MET A 135 -6.40 -2.13 -5.53
C MET A 135 -6.43 -2.14 -7.03
N THR A 136 -7.61 -2.30 -7.59
CA THR A 136 -7.83 -2.26 -9.03
C THR A 136 -8.92 -1.26 -9.35
N ASN A 137 -8.73 -0.52 -10.44
CA ASN A 137 -9.69 0.45 -10.92
C ASN A 137 -9.95 0.21 -12.41
N LEU A 138 -11.21 0.23 -12.79
CA LEU A 138 -11.67 0.29 -14.17
C LEU A 138 -12.33 1.64 -14.38
N TYR A 139 -12.02 2.28 -15.48
CA TYR A 139 -12.64 3.56 -15.82
C TYR A 139 -12.94 3.66 -17.31
N PHE A 140 -13.99 4.39 -17.60
CA PHE A 140 -14.44 4.70 -18.95
C PHE A 140 -14.90 6.16 -18.98
N GLY A 141 -14.64 6.83 -20.09
CA GLY A 141 -15.08 8.21 -20.25
C GLY A 141 -15.20 8.64 -21.69
N ILE A 142 -15.79 9.80 -21.85
CA ILE A 142 -16.07 10.44 -23.15
C ILE A 142 -15.43 11.82 -23.15
N ASN A 143 -14.69 12.11 -24.21
CA ASN A 143 -14.09 13.44 -24.42
C ASN A 143 -15.12 14.33 -25.14
N PHE A 144 -15.57 15.35 -24.44
CA PHE A 144 -16.49 16.36 -24.97
C PHE A 144 -15.74 17.58 -25.56
N MET A 145 -14.61 17.38 -26.22
CA MET A 145 -13.93 18.52 -26.82
C MET A 145 -14.60 18.98 -28.11
N PRO A 146 -14.93 20.26 -28.24
CA PRO A 146 -15.43 20.80 -29.51
C PRO A 146 -14.34 20.67 -30.58
N LYS A 147 -14.71 20.22 -31.76
CA LYS A 147 -13.85 19.91 -32.92
C LYS A 147 -12.94 21.07 -33.40
N GLY A 148 -12.87 22.20 -32.73
CA GLY A 148 -12.23 23.44 -33.21
C GLY A 148 -10.86 23.79 -32.62
N HIS A 149 -10.34 23.08 -31.62
CA HIS A 149 -9.12 23.55 -30.90
C HIS A 149 -7.90 22.65 -30.97
N TYR A 150 -7.91 21.54 -31.72
CA TYR A 150 -6.67 20.83 -32.03
C TYR A 150 -5.96 21.52 -33.20
N ARG A 151 -5.30 22.64 -32.95
CA ARG A 151 -4.20 23.06 -33.79
C ARG A 151 -3.13 21.99 -33.69
N ARG A 152 -3.00 21.18 -34.76
CA ARG A 152 -1.85 20.28 -34.94
C ARG A 152 -0.58 21.06 -34.64
N THR A 153 -0.03 20.91 -33.48
CA THR A 153 1.36 21.31 -33.22
C THR A 153 2.20 20.43 -34.12
N ASN A 154 2.78 21.04 -35.15
CA ASN A 154 3.58 20.39 -36.15
C ASN A 154 4.75 19.68 -35.46
N PRO A 155 4.87 18.32 -35.49
CA PRO A 155 5.91 17.60 -34.77
C PRO A 155 7.33 17.83 -35.32
N GLN A 156 7.46 18.62 -36.39
CA GLN A 156 8.77 18.94 -37.00
C GLN A 156 9.57 20.03 -36.28
N LYS A 157 9.04 20.71 -35.27
CA LYS A 157 9.78 21.74 -34.54
C LYS A 157 10.67 21.25 -33.39
N PHE A 158 10.69 19.96 -33.10
CA PHE A 158 11.56 19.36 -32.06
C PHE A 158 12.76 18.59 -32.58
N LYS A 159 13.16 18.80 -33.86
CA LYS A 159 14.44 18.29 -34.38
C LYS A 159 15.47 19.42 -34.40
N LYS A 160 15.92 19.83 -33.23
CA LYS A 160 17.21 20.54 -33.05
C LYS A 160 17.41 20.77 -31.55
N TRP A 161 18.07 19.78 -30.93
CA TRP A 161 19.14 19.94 -29.93
C TRP A 161 19.80 18.58 -29.82
#